data_7583a6180e7502562e83dde15bc213b0
#
_entry.id   7583a6180e7502562e83dde15bc213b0
#
_cell.length_a   1.000
_cell.length_b   1.000
_cell.length_c   1.000
_cell.angle_alpha   90.00
_cell.angle_beta   90.00
_cell.angle_gamma   90.00
#
_symmetry.space_group_name_H-M   'P 1'
#
loop_
_entity.id
_entity.type
_entity.pdbx_description
1 polymer ?
#
loop_
_entity_poly.entity_id
_entity_poly.type
_entity_poly.pdbx_seq_one_letter_code
_entity_poly.pdbx_strand_id
1 'polypeptide(L)'
;YPIPFKSLMNWIVTEYAREGEIFGVHAPYYASGKTLPIFGETIETPFGPAAGPNSQLAQNIIAAYFAGARFFEVKTVQKMDGEELARCIPRPCILANDEAYNQEWSTELEVPQAQNEYIKAWCALKVLSKVYGLGSPDGFVFNMSVGYDLEGIKGPKIDSYINNMMDASGTAQFQECLAVLTEMFPAEKDYIAAISPRVSRSVTVSTLHGCPPQEIERITSYLLREKHLHAFVKCNPTILGYKTARTIL
;
A
#
# COMPACT_ATOMS: atom_id res chain seq x y z
N TYR A 1 -0.51 5.61 -14.52
CA TYR A 1 0.18 6.86 -14.22
C TYR A 1 -0.30 7.44 -12.91
N PRO A 2 0.57 8.08 -12.11
CA PRO A 2 0.16 8.92 -10.99
C PRO A 2 -0.80 10.02 -11.47
N ILE A 3 -1.95 10.13 -10.80
CA ILE A 3 -2.94 11.17 -11.09
C ILE A 3 -2.80 12.26 -10.02
N PRO A 4 -2.79 13.58 -10.37
CA PRO A 4 -2.83 14.64 -9.38
C PRO A 4 -4.01 14.46 -8.42
N PHE A 5 -3.80 14.64 -7.12
CA PHE A 5 -4.79 14.24 -6.11
C PHE A 5 -6.15 14.91 -6.29
N LYS A 6 -6.18 16.21 -6.59
CA LYS A 6 -7.43 16.94 -6.85
C LYS A 6 -8.19 16.37 -8.07
N SER A 7 -7.46 16.00 -9.13
CA SER A 7 -8.07 15.41 -10.33
C SER A 7 -8.62 14.01 -10.04
N LEU A 8 -7.87 13.19 -9.27
CA LEU A 8 -8.30 11.87 -8.83
C LEU A 8 -9.59 11.96 -8.01
N MET A 9 -9.63 12.84 -7.02
CA MET A 9 -10.81 13.02 -6.17
C MET A 9 -12.01 13.56 -6.94
N ASN A 10 -11.82 14.52 -7.85
CA ASN A 10 -12.88 15.00 -8.72
C ASN A 10 -13.46 13.91 -9.61
N TRP A 11 -12.60 13.05 -10.16
CA TRP A 11 -13.06 11.90 -10.95
C TRP A 11 -13.93 10.98 -10.09
N ILE A 12 -13.42 10.55 -8.93
CA ILE A 12 -14.13 9.65 -8.02
C ILE A 12 -15.52 10.23 -7.65
N VAL A 13 -15.55 11.46 -7.18
CA VAL A 13 -16.81 12.10 -6.73
C VAL A 13 -17.82 12.23 -7.87
N THR A 14 -17.35 12.60 -9.07
CA THR A 14 -18.22 12.76 -10.24
C THR A 14 -18.77 11.43 -10.73
N GLU A 15 -17.92 10.41 -10.84
CA GLU A 15 -18.32 9.07 -11.29
C GLU A 15 -19.29 8.42 -10.28
N TYR A 16 -18.96 8.48 -9.00
CA TYR A 16 -19.82 7.93 -7.95
C TYR A 16 -21.20 8.64 -7.88
N ALA A 17 -21.22 9.96 -8.00
CA ALA A 17 -22.48 10.71 -8.00
C ALA A 17 -23.37 10.41 -9.20
N ARG A 18 -22.75 10.11 -10.36
CA ARG A 18 -23.48 9.83 -11.60
C ARG A 18 -23.94 8.38 -11.71
N GLU A 19 -23.11 7.44 -11.32
CA GLU A 19 -23.27 6.01 -11.62
C GLU A 19 -23.34 5.13 -10.38
N GLY A 20 -22.97 5.64 -9.20
CA GLY A 20 -22.87 4.86 -7.97
C GLY A 20 -21.70 3.88 -7.96
N GLU A 21 -20.78 4.03 -8.91
CA GLU A 21 -19.63 3.15 -9.10
C GLU A 21 -18.31 3.94 -9.17
N ILE A 22 -17.18 3.27 -9.07
CA ILE A 22 -15.85 3.86 -9.18
C ILE A 22 -14.93 2.90 -9.94
N PHE A 23 -14.27 3.41 -10.98
CA PHE A 23 -13.23 2.70 -11.73
C PHE A 23 -13.64 1.28 -12.18
N GLY A 24 -14.90 1.12 -12.60
CA GLY A 24 -15.44 -0.17 -13.02
C GLY A 24 -15.87 -1.10 -11.89
N VAL A 25 -15.85 -0.64 -10.64
CA VAL A 25 -16.46 -1.35 -9.51
C VAL A 25 -17.94 -0.99 -9.46
N HIS A 26 -18.77 -1.78 -10.13
CA HIS A 26 -20.20 -1.52 -10.30
C HIS A 26 -21.06 -1.76 -9.04
N ALA A 27 -20.54 -2.51 -8.08
CA ALA A 27 -21.21 -2.78 -6.81
C ALA A 27 -20.23 -2.56 -5.65
N PRO A 28 -20.13 -1.35 -5.14
CA PRO A 28 -19.27 -1.06 -3.99
C PRO A 28 -19.63 -1.95 -2.79
N TYR A 29 -18.59 -2.46 -2.12
CA TYR A 29 -18.75 -3.26 -0.92
C TYR A 29 -19.02 -2.36 0.29
N TYR A 30 -20.08 -2.67 1.03
CA TYR A 30 -20.41 -2.04 2.30
C TYR A 30 -20.08 -3.00 3.45
N ALA A 31 -19.25 -2.53 4.39
CA ALA A 31 -18.85 -3.35 5.52
C ALA A 31 -20.03 -3.72 6.41
N SER A 32 -20.06 -4.98 6.85
CA SER A 32 -21.16 -5.51 7.69
C SER A 32 -21.05 -5.18 9.19
N GLY A 33 -20.04 -4.42 9.58
CA GLY A 33 -19.69 -4.15 10.98
C GLY A 33 -18.89 -5.26 11.67
N LYS A 34 -18.60 -6.37 11.00
CA LYS A 34 -17.68 -7.39 11.50
C LYS A 34 -16.25 -6.91 11.33
N THR A 35 -15.41 -7.17 12.34
CA THR A 35 -14.01 -6.77 12.32
C THR A 35 -13.11 -7.90 12.79
N LEU A 36 -11.86 -7.89 12.33
CA LEU A 36 -10.79 -8.78 12.75
C LEU A 36 -9.62 -7.94 13.26
N PRO A 37 -9.04 -8.29 14.42
CA PRO A 37 -7.87 -7.60 14.94
C PRO A 37 -6.61 -8.00 14.16
N ILE A 38 -5.74 -7.00 13.90
CA ILE A 38 -4.41 -7.21 13.33
C ILE A 38 -3.46 -6.15 13.87
N PHE A 39 -2.41 -6.56 14.61
CA PHE A 39 -1.37 -5.66 15.15
C PHE A 39 -1.90 -4.43 15.89
N GLY A 40 -2.96 -4.59 16.68
CA GLY A 40 -3.59 -3.50 17.41
C GLY A 40 -4.47 -2.57 16.55
N GLU A 41 -4.66 -2.90 15.29
CA GLU A 41 -5.60 -2.29 14.36
C GLU A 41 -6.74 -3.26 14.05
N THR A 42 -7.70 -2.83 13.26
CA THR A 42 -8.83 -3.68 12.83
C THR A 42 -9.00 -3.64 11.32
N ILE A 43 -9.45 -4.76 10.75
CA ILE A 43 -9.85 -4.85 9.35
C ILE A 43 -11.27 -5.42 9.26
N GLU A 44 -12.05 -4.91 8.34
CA GLU A 44 -13.46 -5.34 8.14
C GLU A 44 -13.57 -6.56 7.20
N THR A 45 -12.52 -6.85 6.42
CA THR A 45 -12.39 -8.08 5.63
C THR A 45 -10.95 -8.59 5.69
N PRO A 46 -10.73 -9.91 5.69
CA PRO A 46 -9.38 -10.49 5.85
C PRO A 46 -8.62 -10.65 4.53
N PHE A 47 -8.85 -9.78 3.55
CA PHE A 47 -8.18 -9.87 2.25
C PHE A 47 -7.89 -8.50 1.66
N GLY A 48 -7.02 -8.50 0.66
CA GLY A 48 -6.66 -7.34 -0.15
C GLY A 48 -5.53 -7.67 -1.11
N PRO A 49 -5.08 -6.70 -1.91
CA PRO A 49 -4.03 -6.93 -2.88
C PRO A 49 -2.69 -7.20 -2.19
N ALA A 50 -1.95 -8.18 -2.70
CA ALA A 50 -0.54 -8.36 -2.40
C ALA A 50 0.30 -7.28 -3.11
N ALA A 51 1.55 -7.11 -2.65
CA ALA A 51 2.49 -6.19 -3.28
C ALA A 51 2.72 -6.55 -4.76
N GLY A 52 2.26 -5.69 -5.64
CA GLY A 52 2.30 -5.88 -7.08
C GLY A 52 1.88 -4.61 -7.82
N PRO A 53 1.77 -4.64 -9.16
CA PRO A 53 1.34 -3.51 -9.98
C PRO A 53 0.00 -2.92 -9.53
N ASN A 54 -0.89 -3.78 -9.07
CA ASN A 54 -2.23 -3.45 -8.60
C ASN A 54 -2.27 -2.73 -7.23
N SER A 55 -1.17 -2.63 -6.53
CA SER A 55 -1.06 -1.92 -5.25
C SER A 55 -0.03 -0.80 -5.25
N GLN A 56 0.32 -0.27 -6.44
CA GLN A 56 1.28 0.81 -6.62
C GLN A 56 0.63 2.19 -6.77
N LEU A 57 -0.48 2.28 -7.50
CA LEU A 57 -1.15 3.54 -7.80
C LEU A 57 -2.38 3.77 -6.91
N ALA A 58 -2.60 5.02 -6.52
CA ALA A 58 -3.70 5.40 -5.63
C ALA A 58 -5.07 4.96 -6.17
N GLN A 59 -5.33 5.14 -7.47
CA GLN A 59 -6.60 4.74 -8.09
C GLN A 59 -6.84 3.23 -8.00
N ASN A 60 -5.80 2.41 -8.14
CA ASN A 60 -5.93 0.95 -8.04
C ASN A 60 -6.23 0.51 -6.60
N ILE A 61 -5.56 1.13 -5.62
CA ILE A 61 -5.79 0.88 -4.19
C ILE A 61 -7.23 1.27 -3.82
N ILE A 62 -7.70 2.42 -4.30
CA ILE A 62 -9.06 2.90 -4.06
C ILE A 62 -10.09 1.96 -4.71
N ALA A 63 -9.87 1.53 -5.97
CA ALA A 63 -10.74 0.57 -6.63
C ALA A 63 -10.82 -0.76 -5.84
N ALA A 64 -9.68 -1.27 -5.37
CA ALA A 64 -9.64 -2.48 -4.55
C ALA A 64 -10.40 -2.31 -3.22
N TYR A 65 -10.34 -1.13 -2.59
CA TYR A 65 -11.13 -0.84 -1.39
C TYR A 65 -12.63 -0.90 -1.68
N PHE A 66 -13.08 -0.27 -2.77
CA PHE A 66 -14.48 -0.33 -3.19
C PHE A 66 -14.94 -1.74 -3.53
N ALA A 67 -14.04 -2.59 -4.01
CA ALA A 67 -14.29 -4.02 -4.23
C ALA A 67 -14.28 -4.87 -2.95
N GLY A 68 -14.01 -4.26 -1.77
CA GLY A 68 -14.08 -4.94 -0.46
C GLY A 68 -12.73 -5.26 0.18
N ALA A 69 -11.60 -4.91 -0.42
CA ALA A 69 -10.29 -5.05 0.21
C ALA A 69 -10.16 -4.16 1.46
N ARG A 70 -9.55 -4.70 2.53
CA ARG A 70 -9.27 -3.96 3.77
C ARG A 70 -7.86 -4.16 4.30
N PHE A 71 -7.08 -5.05 3.72
CA PHE A 71 -5.66 -5.21 3.99
C PHE A 71 -4.87 -4.98 2.70
N PHE A 72 -4.03 -3.96 2.65
CA PHE A 72 -3.32 -3.55 1.45
C PHE A 72 -1.82 -3.72 1.65
N GLU A 73 -1.21 -4.71 1.03
CA GLU A 73 0.23 -4.76 0.90
C GLU A 73 0.63 -3.89 -0.29
N VAL A 74 1.13 -2.68 -0.02
CA VAL A 74 1.54 -1.76 -1.07
C VAL A 74 2.78 -2.28 -1.80
N LYS A 75 2.93 -1.91 -3.08
CA LYS A 75 4.02 -2.40 -3.94
C LYS A 75 5.38 -2.23 -3.26
N THR A 76 6.17 -3.28 -3.27
CA THR A 76 7.51 -3.33 -2.67
C THR A 76 8.40 -2.19 -3.20
N VAL A 77 9.06 -1.49 -2.30
CA VAL A 77 10.11 -0.53 -2.60
C VAL A 77 11.49 -1.11 -2.27
N GLN A 78 12.48 -0.71 -3.03
CA GLN A 78 13.87 -1.12 -2.83
C GLN A 78 14.83 -0.01 -3.25
N LYS A 79 16.14 -0.18 -3.00
CA LYS A 79 17.15 0.83 -3.31
C LYS A 79 17.22 1.19 -4.79
N MET A 80 16.97 0.24 -5.70
CA MET A 80 16.89 0.47 -7.14
C MET A 80 15.43 0.71 -7.53
N ASP A 81 15.13 1.82 -8.17
CA ASP A 81 13.78 2.23 -8.55
C ASP A 81 13.79 3.03 -9.85
N GLY A 82 12.60 3.29 -10.41
CA GLY A 82 12.40 4.15 -11.56
C GLY A 82 13.40 3.91 -12.69
N GLU A 83 14.13 4.94 -13.10
CA GLU A 83 15.11 4.87 -14.18
C GLU A 83 16.33 3.98 -13.87
N GLU A 84 16.74 3.87 -12.60
CA GLU A 84 17.85 2.97 -12.22
C GLU A 84 17.46 1.53 -12.53
N LEU A 85 16.24 1.12 -12.17
CA LEU A 85 15.72 -0.20 -12.49
C LEU A 85 15.60 -0.41 -13.99
N ALA A 86 15.09 0.56 -14.73
CA ALA A 86 14.94 0.48 -16.18
C ALA A 86 16.27 0.33 -16.94
N ARG A 87 17.36 0.84 -16.38
CA ARG A 87 18.72 0.65 -16.96
C ARG A 87 19.28 -0.74 -16.71
N CYS A 88 18.92 -1.38 -15.61
CA CYS A 88 19.43 -2.69 -15.22
C CYS A 88 18.60 -3.83 -15.81
N ILE A 89 17.31 -3.62 -15.98
CA ILE A 89 16.34 -4.61 -16.46
C ILE A 89 15.63 -4.07 -17.69
N PRO A 90 15.86 -4.65 -18.90
CA PRO A 90 15.26 -4.15 -20.15
C PRO A 90 13.72 -4.10 -20.12
N ARG A 91 13.10 -4.93 -19.26
CA ARG A 91 11.66 -4.98 -19.06
C ARG A 91 11.38 -5.23 -17.58
N PRO A 92 11.21 -4.17 -16.78
CA PRO A 92 10.87 -4.32 -15.36
C PRO A 92 9.48 -4.93 -15.16
N CYS A 93 8.66 -4.94 -16.19
CA CYS A 93 7.29 -5.44 -16.17
C CYS A 93 7.12 -6.50 -17.26
N ILE A 94 6.66 -7.69 -16.86
CA ILE A 94 6.34 -8.79 -17.77
C ILE A 94 4.83 -8.83 -17.98
N LEU A 95 4.39 -8.70 -19.24
CA LEU A 95 3.01 -8.84 -19.62
C LEU A 95 2.70 -10.32 -19.89
N ALA A 96 1.74 -10.86 -19.16
CA ALA A 96 1.16 -12.17 -19.39
C ALA A 96 -0.24 -11.98 -20.02
N ASN A 97 -0.28 -11.87 -21.33
CA ASN A 97 -1.50 -11.50 -22.06
C ASN A 97 -2.65 -12.48 -21.86
N ASP A 98 -2.35 -13.77 -21.76
CA ASP A 98 -3.37 -14.82 -21.63
C ASP A 98 -4.08 -14.79 -20.30
N GLU A 99 -3.41 -14.28 -19.27
CA GLU A 99 -3.94 -14.22 -17.90
C GLU A 99 -4.31 -12.80 -17.47
N ALA A 100 -4.16 -11.82 -18.37
CA ALA A 100 -4.32 -10.39 -18.06
C ALA A 100 -3.50 -9.96 -16.83
N TYR A 101 -2.31 -10.53 -16.67
CA TYR A 101 -1.47 -10.42 -15.48
C TYR A 101 -0.16 -9.73 -15.80
N ASN A 102 0.29 -8.90 -14.88
CA ASN A 102 1.49 -8.09 -15.01
C ASN A 102 2.44 -8.39 -13.86
N GLN A 103 3.66 -8.84 -14.16
CA GLN A 103 4.69 -9.07 -13.16
C GLN A 103 5.74 -7.97 -13.20
N GLU A 104 6.05 -7.42 -12.05
CA GLU A 104 7.11 -6.44 -11.88
C GLU A 104 8.21 -6.96 -10.95
N TRP A 105 9.44 -6.61 -11.26
CA TRP A 105 10.58 -6.91 -10.39
C TRP A 105 10.58 -6.02 -9.15
N SER A 106 10.17 -4.75 -9.31
CA SER A 106 10.10 -3.77 -8.24
C SER A 106 9.13 -2.65 -8.63
N THR A 107 9.09 -1.57 -7.84
CA THR A 107 8.33 -0.39 -8.25
C THR A 107 8.96 0.27 -9.46
N GLU A 108 8.14 0.56 -10.48
CA GLU A 108 8.53 1.31 -11.67
C GLU A 108 8.56 2.83 -11.42
N LEU A 109 7.92 3.28 -10.34
CA LEU A 109 8.01 4.65 -9.87
C LEU A 109 9.29 4.83 -9.05
N GLU A 110 9.77 6.05 -8.98
CA GLU A 110 10.73 6.41 -7.94
C GLU A 110 10.09 6.25 -6.56
N VAL A 111 10.88 5.89 -5.54
CA VAL A 111 10.36 5.64 -4.18
C VAL A 111 9.56 6.82 -3.63
N PRO A 112 9.96 8.11 -3.80
CA PRO A 112 9.12 9.24 -3.37
C PRO A 112 7.78 9.33 -4.11
N GLN A 113 7.74 8.97 -5.39
CA GLN A 113 6.50 8.95 -6.17
C GLN A 113 5.56 7.86 -5.67
N ALA A 114 6.08 6.65 -5.43
CA ALA A 114 5.31 5.55 -4.87
C ALA A 114 4.75 5.90 -3.47
N GLN A 115 5.57 6.50 -2.60
CA GLN A 115 5.14 7.01 -1.31
C GLN A 115 3.97 7.98 -1.44
N ASN A 116 4.04 8.92 -2.38
CA ASN A 116 2.97 9.88 -2.62
C ASN A 116 1.66 9.21 -3.05
N GLU A 117 1.73 8.16 -3.87
CA GLU A 117 0.55 7.37 -4.25
C GLU A 117 -0.11 6.71 -3.03
N TYR A 118 0.68 6.15 -2.12
CA TYR A 118 0.16 5.51 -0.90
C TYR A 118 -0.47 6.53 0.06
N ILE A 119 0.14 7.70 0.23
CA ILE A 119 -0.41 8.80 1.03
C ILE A 119 -1.72 9.31 0.42
N LYS A 120 -1.79 9.48 -0.90
CA LYS A 120 -3.02 9.88 -1.60
C LYS A 120 -4.14 8.87 -1.36
N ALA A 121 -3.86 7.58 -1.55
CA ALA A 121 -4.84 6.53 -1.30
C ALA A 121 -5.31 6.50 0.15
N TRP A 122 -4.39 6.62 1.11
CA TRP A 122 -4.72 6.69 2.54
C TRP A 122 -5.68 7.83 2.85
N CYS A 123 -5.33 9.06 2.48
CA CYS A 123 -6.15 10.24 2.75
C CYS A 123 -7.53 10.15 2.07
N ALA A 124 -7.57 9.72 0.80
CA ALA A 124 -8.81 9.52 0.07
C ALA A 124 -9.72 8.51 0.78
N LEU A 125 -9.19 7.34 1.14
CA LEU A 125 -9.98 6.28 1.75
C LEU A 125 -10.49 6.64 3.15
N LYS A 126 -9.73 7.41 3.94
CA LYS A 126 -10.22 7.93 5.24
C LYS A 126 -11.49 8.77 5.09
N VAL A 127 -11.60 9.57 4.03
CA VAL A 127 -12.78 10.41 3.80
C VAL A 127 -13.88 9.65 3.07
N LEU A 128 -13.54 8.93 1.98
CA LEU A 128 -14.53 8.23 1.16
C LEU A 128 -15.27 7.13 1.93
N SER A 129 -14.55 6.37 2.79
CA SER A 129 -15.18 5.36 3.65
C SER A 129 -16.27 5.94 4.54
N LYS A 130 -16.03 7.13 5.11
CA LYS A 130 -16.97 7.84 5.98
C LYS A 130 -18.11 8.47 5.17
N VAL A 131 -17.78 9.26 4.15
CA VAL A 131 -18.77 10.05 3.40
C VAL A 131 -19.72 9.15 2.61
N TYR A 132 -19.25 8.04 2.08
CA TYR A 132 -20.08 7.09 1.34
C TYR A 132 -20.61 5.93 2.18
N GLY A 133 -20.27 5.90 3.47
CA GLY A 133 -20.76 4.84 4.38
C GLY A 133 -20.25 3.44 4.02
N LEU A 134 -19.07 3.32 3.40
CA LEU A 134 -18.53 2.05 2.92
C LEU A 134 -17.99 1.16 4.04
N GLY A 135 -17.70 1.75 5.19
CA GLY A 135 -17.15 1.11 6.36
C GLY A 135 -16.53 2.11 7.31
N SER A 136 -15.89 1.61 8.38
CA SER A 136 -15.15 2.46 9.30
C SER A 136 -13.91 3.05 8.62
N PRO A 137 -13.63 4.34 8.80
CA PRO A 137 -12.35 4.91 8.38
C PRO A 137 -11.12 4.22 9.01
N ASP A 138 -11.31 3.52 10.12
CA ASP A 138 -10.27 2.74 10.79
C ASP A 138 -10.42 1.21 10.57
N GLY A 139 -11.26 0.82 9.62
CA GLY A 139 -11.54 -0.57 9.28
C GLY A 139 -10.62 -1.17 8.19
N PHE A 140 -9.52 -0.52 7.85
CA PHE A 140 -8.55 -1.01 6.86
C PHE A 140 -7.12 -0.68 7.27
N VAL A 141 -6.17 -1.44 6.75
CA VAL A 141 -4.73 -1.34 7.05
C VAL A 141 -3.92 -1.27 5.77
N PHE A 142 -2.93 -0.38 5.75
CA PHE A 142 -1.85 -0.38 4.78
C PHE A 142 -0.63 -1.02 5.41
N ASN A 143 -0.04 -1.96 4.68
CA ASN A 143 1.17 -2.67 5.05
C ASN A 143 2.27 -2.34 4.03
N MET A 144 3.37 -1.77 4.49
CA MET A 144 4.53 -1.51 3.64
C MET A 144 5.12 -2.82 3.12
N SER A 145 5.86 -2.76 2.02
CA SER A 145 6.70 -3.86 1.56
C SER A 145 8.06 -3.31 1.15
N VAL A 146 9.12 -3.92 1.68
CA VAL A 146 10.51 -3.55 1.40
C VAL A 146 11.30 -4.80 1.01
N GLY A 147 12.35 -4.61 0.22
CA GLY A 147 13.18 -5.71 -0.23
C GLY A 147 14.61 -5.30 -0.49
N TYR A 148 15.40 -6.25 -0.97
CA TYR A 148 16.78 -6.22 -1.35
C TYR A 148 17.72 -6.60 -0.20
N ASP A 149 18.49 -5.68 0.39
CA ASP A 149 19.43 -5.90 1.49
C ASP A 149 19.26 -4.89 2.63
N LEU A 150 19.83 -5.20 3.79
CA LEU A 150 19.75 -4.34 4.96
C LEU A 150 20.41 -2.98 4.74
N GLU A 151 21.53 -2.93 4.03
CA GLU A 151 22.24 -1.70 3.68
C GLU A 151 21.35 -0.77 2.84
N GLY A 152 20.67 -1.31 1.85
CA GLY A 152 19.70 -0.57 1.03
C GLY A 152 18.51 -0.08 1.84
N ILE A 153 17.99 -0.92 2.75
CA ILE A 153 16.86 -0.54 3.61
C ILE A 153 17.26 0.55 4.61
N LYS A 154 18.47 0.52 5.15
CA LYS A 154 19.04 1.57 6.01
C LYS A 154 19.48 2.81 5.23
N GLY A 155 19.60 2.71 3.93
CA GLY A 155 19.98 3.84 3.07
C GLY A 155 18.93 4.96 3.11
N PRO A 156 19.35 6.21 2.87
CA PRO A 156 18.51 7.39 3.10
C PRO A 156 17.19 7.37 2.31
N LYS A 157 17.18 6.77 1.10
CA LYS A 157 16.00 6.65 0.24
C LYS A 157 14.90 5.82 0.92
N ILE A 158 15.22 4.61 1.34
CA ILE A 158 14.25 3.67 1.94
C ILE A 158 13.97 4.03 3.40
N ASP A 159 14.98 4.46 4.14
CA ASP A 159 14.78 4.92 5.52
C ASP A 159 13.82 6.11 5.60
N SER A 160 13.96 7.10 4.69
CA SER A 160 13.03 8.22 4.58
C SER A 160 11.62 7.76 4.23
N TYR A 161 11.47 6.82 3.28
CA TYR A 161 10.19 6.23 2.94
C TYR A 161 9.52 5.57 4.16
N ILE A 162 10.24 4.72 4.90
CA ILE A 162 9.71 4.06 6.10
C ILE A 162 9.25 5.10 7.12
N ASN A 163 10.07 6.09 7.41
CA ASN A 163 9.76 7.14 8.39
C ASN A 163 8.53 7.95 7.97
N ASN A 164 8.43 8.33 6.70
CA ASN A 164 7.29 9.08 6.16
C ASN A 164 5.99 8.26 6.11
N MET A 165 6.08 6.95 5.93
CA MET A 165 4.90 6.07 6.02
C MET A 165 4.47 5.86 7.48
N MET A 166 5.38 5.92 8.43
CA MET A 166 5.09 5.90 9.88
C MET A 166 4.52 7.23 10.36
N ASP A 167 4.93 8.34 9.76
CA ASP A 167 4.42 9.68 10.03
C ASP A 167 4.56 10.58 8.80
N ALA A 168 3.47 10.72 8.06
CA ALA A 168 3.41 11.52 6.84
C ALA A 168 3.19 13.03 7.10
N SER A 169 3.05 13.47 8.35
CA SER A 169 2.67 14.85 8.69
C SER A 169 3.63 15.91 8.11
N GLY A 170 4.91 15.59 7.98
CA GLY A 170 5.93 16.47 7.39
C GLY A 170 6.00 16.43 5.86
N THR A 171 5.20 15.58 5.19
CA THR A 171 5.26 15.45 3.73
C THR A 171 4.35 16.46 3.02
N ALA A 172 4.83 17.04 1.92
CA ALA A 172 4.04 17.96 1.10
C ALA A 172 2.76 17.28 0.58
N GLN A 173 2.85 15.99 0.21
CA GLN A 173 1.71 15.24 -0.31
C GLN A 173 0.59 15.07 0.72
N PHE A 174 0.91 14.82 1.98
CA PHE A 174 -0.11 14.71 3.03
C PHE A 174 -0.83 16.05 3.24
N GLN A 175 -0.06 17.15 3.29
CA GLN A 175 -0.64 18.50 3.44
C GLN A 175 -1.52 18.88 2.23
N GLU A 176 -1.07 18.58 1.00
CA GLU A 176 -1.89 18.76 -0.21
C GLU A 176 -3.20 17.97 -0.11
N CYS A 177 -3.14 16.70 0.30
CA CYS A 177 -4.34 15.88 0.44
C CYS A 177 -5.34 16.47 1.43
N LEU A 178 -4.89 16.91 2.61
CA LEU A 178 -5.78 17.52 3.61
C LEU A 178 -6.42 18.81 3.06
N ALA A 179 -5.66 19.66 2.36
CA ALA A 179 -6.17 20.90 1.79
C ALA A 179 -7.24 20.62 0.72
N VAL A 180 -6.97 19.71 -0.21
CA VAL A 180 -7.93 19.33 -1.26
C VAL A 180 -9.19 18.70 -0.67
N LEU A 181 -9.05 17.80 0.29
CA LEU A 181 -10.20 17.17 0.94
C LEU A 181 -11.06 18.19 1.71
N THR A 182 -10.42 19.12 2.40
CA THR A 182 -11.14 20.20 3.12
C THR A 182 -11.92 21.10 2.15
N GLU A 183 -11.34 21.40 0.99
CA GLU A 183 -12.04 22.16 -0.07
C GLU A 183 -13.25 21.39 -0.60
N MET A 184 -13.10 20.09 -0.86
CA MET A 184 -14.14 19.27 -1.47
C MET A 184 -15.24 18.83 -0.49
N PHE A 185 -14.89 18.63 0.78
CA PHE A 185 -15.78 18.15 1.84
C PHE A 185 -15.78 19.09 3.06
N PRO A 186 -16.23 20.35 2.91
CA PRO A 186 -16.14 21.35 3.98
C PRO A 186 -16.91 20.95 5.25
N ALA A 187 -17.96 20.14 5.13
CA ALA A 187 -18.70 19.61 6.29
C ALA A 187 -17.86 18.63 7.15
N GLU A 188 -16.81 18.05 6.58
CA GLU A 188 -15.92 17.09 7.25
C GLU A 188 -14.60 17.72 7.71
N LYS A 189 -14.49 19.05 7.69
CA LYS A 189 -13.23 19.77 7.97
C LYS A 189 -12.52 19.33 9.24
N ASP A 190 -13.23 19.21 10.34
CA ASP A 190 -12.63 18.84 11.63
C ASP A 190 -12.16 17.39 11.63
N TYR A 191 -12.91 16.49 11.00
CA TYR A 191 -12.51 15.12 10.78
C TYR A 191 -11.27 15.02 9.90
N ILE A 192 -11.23 15.76 8.79
CA ILE A 192 -10.10 15.77 7.86
C ILE A 192 -8.83 16.26 8.56
N ALA A 193 -8.94 17.33 9.38
CA ALA A 193 -7.81 17.83 10.17
C ALA A 193 -7.28 16.82 11.19
N ALA A 194 -8.12 15.88 11.61
CA ALA A 194 -7.77 14.82 12.57
C ALA A 194 -7.32 13.49 11.91
N ILE A 195 -7.24 13.44 10.57
CA ILE A 195 -6.75 12.23 9.88
C ILE A 195 -5.34 11.89 10.36
N SER A 196 -5.16 10.66 10.84
CA SER A 196 -3.86 10.19 11.30
C SER A 196 -2.83 10.23 10.17
N PRO A 197 -1.68 10.87 10.38
CA PRO A 197 -0.58 10.85 9.41
C PRO A 197 0.14 9.50 9.37
N ARG A 198 -0.19 8.58 10.27
CA ARG A 198 0.40 7.24 10.32
C ARG A 198 -0.26 6.35 9.28
N VAL A 199 0.36 6.29 8.10
CA VAL A 199 -0.14 5.50 6.95
C VAL A 199 0.05 4.01 7.18
N SER A 200 1.15 3.60 7.81
CA SER A 200 1.42 2.18 8.09
C SER A 200 2.14 1.95 9.42
N ARG A 201 1.82 0.81 10.06
CA ARG A 201 2.47 0.30 11.28
C ARG A 201 3.18 -1.03 11.05
N SER A 202 3.12 -1.56 9.85
CA SER A 202 3.61 -2.88 9.53
C SER A 202 4.34 -2.90 8.19
N VAL A 203 5.19 -3.91 8.02
CA VAL A 203 6.01 -4.04 6.84
C VAL A 203 6.23 -5.50 6.48
N THR A 204 6.16 -5.83 5.21
CA THR A 204 6.56 -7.13 4.67
C THR A 204 8.01 -7.05 4.20
N VAL A 205 8.83 -8.00 4.64
CA VAL A 205 10.15 -8.25 4.08
C VAL A 205 9.97 -9.16 2.86
N SER A 206 10.20 -8.59 1.68
CA SER A 206 10.16 -9.33 0.42
C SER A 206 11.45 -10.12 0.24
N THR A 207 11.32 -11.43 0.00
CA THR A 207 12.46 -12.34 -0.17
C THR A 207 12.70 -12.76 -1.62
N LEU A 208 11.96 -12.17 -2.56
CA LEU A 208 11.97 -12.57 -3.99
C LEU A 208 13.35 -12.42 -4.65
N HIS A 209 14.22 -11.59 -4.09
CA HIS A 209 15.54 -11.29 -4.67
C HIS A 209 16.65 -12.26 -4.21
N GLY A 210 16.30 -13.45 -3.70
CA GLY A 210 17.27 -14.45 -3.31
C GLY A 210 18.07 -14.10 -2.04
N CYS A 211 17.46 -13.35 -1.14
CA CYS A 211 18.09 -12.92 0.11
C CYS A 211 18.42 -14.15 1.00
N PRO A 212 19.66 -14.31 1.48
CA PRO A 212 20.01 -15.40 2.37
C PRO A 212 19.23 -15.34 3.69
N PRO A 213 18.97 -16.49 4.37
CA PRO A 213 18.21 -16.51 5.62
C PRO A 213 18.76 -15.57 6.69
N GLN A 214 20.07 -15.47 6.82
CA GLN A 214 20.75 -14.59 7.77
C GLN A 214 20.48 -13.11 7.49
N GLU A 215 20.38 -12.73 6.23
CA GLU A 215 20.06 -11.36 5.85
C GLU A 215 18.58 -11.05 6.11
N ILE A 216 17.68 -12.00 5.86
CA ILE A 216 16.27 -11.88 6.22
C ILE A 216 16.11 -11.66 7.72
N GLU A 217 16.84 -12.42 8.54
CA GLU A 217 16.85 -12.27 10.01
C GLU A 217 17.34 -10.88 10.42
N ARG A 218 18.44 -10.39 9.83
CA ARG A 218 18.99 -9.05 10.11
C ARG A 218 18.01 -7.93 9.75
N ILE A 219 17.40 -8.00 8.56
CA ILE A 219 16.38 -7.04 8.09
C ILE A 219 15.18 -7.05 9.04
N THR A 220 14.64 -8.24 9.32
CA THR A 220 13.47 -8.39 10.18
C THR A 220 13.74 -7.88 11.59
N SER A 221 14.91 -8.20 12.16
CA SER A 221 15.35 -7.71 13.47
C SER A 221 15.45 -6.19 13.51
N TYR A 222 15.99 -5.56 12.46
CA TYR A 222 16.07 -4.11 12.33
C TYR A 222 14.67 -3.47 12.34
N LEU A 223 13.76 -3.97 11.50
CA LEU A 223 12.41 -3.43 11.38
C LEU A 223 11.61 -3.57 12.69
N LEU A 224 11.75 -4.70 13.40
CA LEU A 224 11.08 -4.95 14.67
C LEU A 224 11.67 -4.12 15.82
N ARG A 225 13.00 -4.06 15.95
CA ARG A 225 13.68 -3.54 17.14
C ARG A 225 14.05 -2.07 17.03
N GLU A 226 14.48 -1.63 15.85
CA GLU A 226 14.92 -0.25 15.64
C GLU A 226 13.80 0.63 15.07
N LYS A 227 12.98 0.10 14.17
CA LYS A 227 11.82 0.82 13.59
C LYS A 227 10.52 0.62 14.37
N HIS A 228 10.45 -0.35 15.26
CA HIS A 228 9.25 -0.69 16.05
C HIS A 228 8.02 -0.98 15.17
N LEU A 229 8.24 -1.58 14.02
CA LEU A 229 7.21 -2.01 13.08
C LEU A 229 6.83 -3.47 13.33
N HIS A 230 5.58 -3.82 13.12
CA HIS A 230 5.20 -5.22 12.97
C HIS A 230 5.72 -5.72 11.61
N ALA A 231 6.32 -6.91 11.60
CA ALA A 231 6.97 -7.43 10.40
C ALA A 231 6.36 -8.76 9.95
N PHE A 232 6.10 -8.86 8.65
CA PHE A 232 5.87 -10.11 7.96
C PHE A 232 7.13 -10.52 7.20
N VAL A 233 7.38 -11.80 7.11
CA VAL A 233 8.37 -12.36 6.19
C VAL A 233 7.63 -13.08 5.08
N LYS A 234 7.80 -12.62 3.84
CA LYS A 234 7.20 -13.25 2.67
C LYS A 234 8.00 -14.48 2.30
N CYS A 235 7.43 -15.66 2.55
CA CYS A 235 8.03 -16.93 2.18
C CYS A 235 7.61 -17.32 0.78
N ASN A 236 8.56 -17.85 0.00
CA ASN A 236 8.24 -18.41 -1.30
C ASN A 236 7.31 -19.62 -1.16
N PRO A 237 6.40 -19.86 -2.13
CA PRO A 237 5.52 -21.00 -2.10
C PRO A 237 6.30 -22.31 -1.97
N THR A 238 5.88 -23.17 -1.06
CA THR A 238 6.46 -24.50 -0.90
C THR A 238 5.88 -25.44 -1.96
N ILE A 239 6.43 -25.41 -3.14
CA ILE A 239 6.05 -26.31 -4.25
C ILE A 239 6.35 -27.79 -3.96
N LEU A 240 7.11 -28.05 -2.91
CA LEU A 240 7.44 -29.41 -2.45
C LEU A 240 6.30 -30.13 -1.71
N GLY A 241 5.21 -29.43 -1.42
CA GLY A 241 4.10 -29.91 -0.62
C GLY A 241 4.37 -29.89 0.89
N TYR A 242 3.27 -29.90 1.68
CA TYR A 242 3.33 -29.72 3.15
C TYR A 242 4.26 -30.67 3.87
N LYS A 243 4.18 -31.97 3.55
CA LYS A 243 4.97 -32.98 4.26
C LYS A 243 6.48 -32.78 4.09
N THR A 244 6.92 -32.58 2.86
CA THR A 244 8.33 -32.34 2.54
C THR A 244 8.84 -31.04 3.13
N ALA A 245 8.07 -29.96 2.96
CA ALA A 245 8.42 -28.66 3.53
C ALA A 245 8.57 -28.73 5.06
N ARG A 246 7.64 -29.39 5.77
CA ARG A 246 7.71 -29.56 7.23
C ARG A 246 8.89 -30.39 7.70
N THR A 247 9.40 -31.30 6.86
CA THR A 247 10.58 -32.11 7.21
C THR A 247 11.88 -31.32 7.10
N ILE A 248 11.90 -30.28 6.25
CA ILE A 248 13.05 -29.40 6.04
C ILE A 248 13.11 -28.29 7.11
N LEU A 249 11.98 -27.81 7.59
CA LEU A 249 11.85 -26.81 8.65
C LEU A 249 11.99 -27.43 10.04
#